data_16cd75ce007c566e10a5cca459f69d27
#
_entry.id   16cd75ce007c566e10a5cca459f69d27
#
_cell.length_a   1.000
_cell.length_b   1.000
_cell.length_c   1.000
_cell.angle_alpha   90.00
_cell.angle_beta   90.00
_cell.angle_gamma   90.00
#
_symmetry.space_group_name_H-M   'P 1'
#
loop_
_entity.id
_entity.type
_entity.pdbx_description
1 polymer ?
#
loop_
_entity_poly.entity_id
_entity_poly.type
_entity_poly.pdbx_seq_one_letter_code
_entity_poly.pdbx_strand_id
1 'polypeptide(L)'
;MLKETGDDLVSAVKWFLEYIGFTNVVDPDKDVDVDAGEVFEEDLNFEHNGIHFLLEVKGIGGTSTDAQCAQISKIALRRKKANPGNTYKAVYIVNHRRYKAPKERELIPFNENQITDAEIANRGMTFTYELFNI
;
A
#
# COMPACT_ATOMS: atom_id res chain seq x y z
N MET A 1 -11.54 0.32 11.04
CA MET A 1 -10.56 0.13 9.94
C MET A 1 -10.55 -1.29 9.38
N LEU A 2 -10.59 -2.34 10.21
CA LEU A 2 -10.42 -3.72 9.74
C LEU A 2 -11.57 -4.25 8.87
N LYS A 3 -12.74 -3.61 8.88
CA LYS A 3 -13.89 -3.96 8.03
C LYS A 3 -14.04 -3.04 6.80
N GLU A 4 -13.20 -2.02 6.68
CA GLU A 4 -13.31 -1.01 5.65
C GLU A 4 -12.63 -1.43 4.36
N THR A 5 -13.05 -0.81 3.27
CA THR A 5 -12.49 -0.98 1.92
C THR A 5 -12.59 0.36 1.18
N GLY A 6 -11.94 0.45 0.02
CA GLY A 6 -11.97 1.65 -0.81
C GLY A 6 -11.43 2.89 -0.10
N ASP A 7 -12.06 4.03 -0.33
CA ASP A 7 -11.60 5.33 0.18
C ASP A 7 -11.54 5.41 1.70
N ASP A 8 -12.47 4.75 2.39
CA ASP A 8 -12.48 4.73 3.85
C ASP A 8 -11.28 3.98 4.42
N LEU A 9 -10.90 2.89 3.78
CA LEU A 9 -9.71 2.13 4.17
C LEU A 9 -8.42 2.93 3.90
N VAL A 10 -8.33 3.58 2.75
CA VAL A 10 -7.18 4.45 2.41
C VAL A 10 -7.04 5.57 3.45
N SER A 11 -8.13 6.24 3.78
CA SER A 11 -8.14 7.32 4.78
C SER A 11 -7.71 6.82 6.16
N ALA A 12 -8.16 5.63 6.55
CA ALA A 12 -7.81 5.04 7.83
C ALA A 12 -6.34 4.64 7.91
N VAL A 13 -5.78 4.09 6.83
CA VAL A 13 -4.35 3.76 6.75
C VAL A 13 -3.51 5.03 6.81
N LYS A 14 -3.91 6.08 6.07
CA LYS A 14 -3.24 7.40 6.13
C LYS A 14 -3.18 7.93 7.56
N TRP A 15 -4.33 7.93 8.23
CA TRP A 15 -4.40 8.38 9.63
C TRP A 15 -3.46 7.58 10.54
N PHE A 16 -3.43 6.26 10.37
CA PHE A 16 -2.58 5.40 11.18
C PHE A 16 -1.09 5.67 10.94
N LEU A 17 -0.68 5.82 9.68
CA LEU A 17 0.71 6.14 9.34
C LEU A 17 1.16 7.47 9.96
N GLU A 18 0.30 8.49 9.90
CA GLU A 18 0.58 9.77 10.53
C GLU A 18 0.65 9.65 12.06
N TYR A 19 -0.23 8.83 12.65
CA TYR A 19 -0.25 8.56 14.08
C TYR A 19 1.06 7.93 14.59
N ILE A 20 1.64 7.01 13.82
CA ILE A 20 2.90 6.36 14.21
C ILE A 20 4.16 7.17 13.85
N GLY A 21 4.00 8.35 13.25
CA GLY A 21 5.07 9.33 13.12
C GLY A 21 5.52 9.66 11.71
N PHE A 22 4.93 9.10 10.66
CA PHE A 22 5.24 9.50 9.29
C PHE A 22 4.59 10.86 9.01
N THR A 23 5.34 11.74 8.34
CA THR A 23 4.87 13.09 8.01
C THR A 23 4.57 13.21 6.52
N ASN A 24 3.66 14.13 6.19
CA ASN A 24 3.30 14.43 4.80
C ASN A 24 2.85 13.19 4.02
N VAL A 25 2.03 12.34 4.64
CA VAL A 25 1.37 11.23 3.94
C VAL A 25 0.31 11.81 3.01
N VAL A 26 0.45 11.58 1.71
CA VAL A 26 -0.40 12.17 0.68
C VAL A 26 -1.37 11.12 0.14
N ASP A 27 -2.65 11.48 0.11
CA ASP A 27 -3.67 10.77 -0.65
C ASP A 27 -3.85 11.51 -1.98
N PRO A 28 -3.31 11.00 -3.11
CA PRO A 28 -3.34 11.74 -4.37
C PRO A 28 -4.73 12.09 -4.87
N ASP A 29 -5.73 11.25 -4.57
CA ASP A 29 -7.11 11.51 -5.00
C ASP A 29 -7.75 12.69 -4.25
N LYS A 30 -7.29 13.00 -3.04
CA LYS A 30 -7.86 14.04 -2.19
C LYS A 30 -6.97 15.25 -2.00
N ASP A 31 -5.64 15.03 -1.94
CA ASP A 31 -4.68 16.06 -1.53
C ASP A 31 -3.96 16.73 -2.69
N VAL A 32 -4.05 16.17 -3.91
CA VAL A 32 -3.35 16.66 -5.09
C VAL A 32 -4.34 17.29 -6.08
N ASP A 33 -3.97 18.47 -6.63
CA ASP A 33 -4.74 19.13 -7.66
C ASP A 33 -4.57 18.37 -8.98
N VAL A 34 -5.69 17.89 -9.55
CA VAL A 34 -5.70 17.18 -10.84
C VAL A 34 -5.16 18.03 -11.99
N ASP A 35 -5.15 19.36 -11.87
CA ASP A 35 -4.65 20.26 -12.90
C ASP A 35 -3.14 20.45 -12.87
N ALA A 36 -2.43 19.87 -11.91
CA ALA A 36 -0.98 20.00 -11.77
C ALA A 36 -0.16 19.17 -12.78
N GLY A 37 -0.80 18.38 -13.64
CA GLY A 37 -0.15 17.63 -14.72
C GLY A 37 0.64 16.39 -14.29
N GLU A 38 0.68 16.09 -13.00
CA GLU A 38 1.29 14.87 -12.49
C GLU A 38 0.25 13.74 -12.41
N VAL A 39 0.64 12.55 -12.85
CA VAL A 39 -0.21 11.36 -12.79
C VAL A 39 0.23 10.53 -11.59
N PHE A 40 -0.67 10.43 -10.62
CA PHE A 40 -0.48 9.59 -9.44
C PHE A 40 -1.41 8.37 -9.55
N GLU A 41 -0.83 7.19 -9.49
CA GLU A 41 -1.55 5.92 -9.64
C GLU A 41 -1.68 5.17 -8.30
N GLU A 42 -0.83 5.50 -7.31
CA GLU A 42 -0.85 4.90 -5.98
C GLU A 42 -1.97 5.44 -5.11
N ASP A 43 -2.37 4.68 -4.09
CA ASP A 43 -3.39 5.13 -3.13
C ASP A 43 -2.85 6.14 -2.12
N LEU A 44 -1.62 5.94 -1.64
CA LEU A 44 -0.93 6.83 -0.71
C LEU A 44 0.54 6.92 -1.10
N ASN A 45 1.17 8.06 -0.77
CA ASN A 45 2.62 8.19 -0.85
C ASN A 45 3.16 9.04 0.30
N PHE A 46 4.41 8.81 0.65
CA PHE A 46 5.17 9.67 1.56
C PHE A 46 6.66 9.46 1.33
N GLU A 47 7.45 10.44 1.77
CA GLU A 47 8.90 10.34 1.74
C GLU A 47 9.45 10.15 3.15
N HIS A 48 10.39 9.23 3.31
CA HIS A 48 11.07 9.00 4.57
C HIS A 48 12.53 8.60 4.30
N ASN A 49 13.46 9.30 4.93
CA ASN A 49 14.92 9.07 4.75
C ASN A 49 15.36 9.06 3.29
N GLY A 50 14.81 9.95 2.47
CA GLY A 50 15.16 10.07 1.06
C GLY A 50 14.55 9.02 0.15
N ILE A 51 13.67 8.16 0.66
CA ILE A 51 12.97 7.13 -0.10
C ILE A 51 11.52 7.52 -0.25
N HIS A 52 11.00 7.47 -1.48
CA HIS A 52 9.57 7.69 -1.76
C HIS A 52 8.82 6.37 -1.66
N PHE A 53 7.93 6.27 -0.69
CA PHE A 53 7.08 5.09 -0.50
C PHE A 53 5.78 5.27 -1.26
N LEU A 54 5.44 4.31 -2.10
CA LEU A 54 4.20 4.26 -2.86
C LEU A 54 3.37 3.08 -2.35
N LEU A 55 2.16 3.34 -1.89
CA LEU A 55 1.32 2.34 -1.23
C LEU A 55 0.07 2.05 -2.04
N GLU A 56 -0.22 0.76 -2.19
CA GLU A 56 -1.52 0.25 -2.64
C GLU A 56 -2.24 -0.34 -1.45
N VAL A 57 -3.49 0.05 -1.24
CA VAL A 57 -4.32 -0.39 -0.11
C VAL A 57 -5.56 -1.08 -0.64
N LYS A 58 -5.76 -2.36 -0.30
CA LYS A 58 -6.88 -3.18 -0.78
C LYS A 58 -7.66 -3.80 0.36
N GLY A 59 -8.99 -3.63 0.32
CA GLY A 59 -9.91 -4.40 1.16
C GLY A 59 -10.60 -5.46 0.31
N ILE A 60 -10.47 -6.73 0.68
CA ILE A 60 -10.98 -7.85 -0.10
C ILE A 60 -11.69 -8.88 0.77
N GLY A 61 -12.64 -9.60 0.18
CA GLY A 61 -13.40 -10.64 0.88
C GLY A 61 -12.62 -11.94 1.08
N GLY A 62 -11.62 -12.18 0.25
CA GLY A 62 -10.73 -13.35 0.30
C GLY A 62 -9.29 -12.98 0.58
N THR A 63 -8.37 -13.60 -0.12
CA THR A 63 -6.95 -13.29 -0.13
C THR A 63 -6.55 -12.69 -1.48
N SER A 64 -5.38 -12.06 -1.54
CA SER A 64 -4.93 -11.35 -2.73
C SER A 64 -4.56 -12.28 -3.87
N THR A 65 -4.82 -11.83 -5.11
CA THR A 65 -4.24 -12.45 -6.32
C THR A 65 -2.80 -11.96 -6.51
N ASP A 66 -2.04 -12.69 -7.34
CA ASP A 66 -0.67 -12.28 -7.70
C ASP A 66 -0.65 -10.90 -8.37
N ALA A 67 -1.62 -10.65 -9.25
CA ALA A 67 -1.75 -9.36 -9.94
C ALA A 67 -2.02 -8.22 -8.98
N GLN A 68 -2.87 -8.41 -7.97
CA GLN A 68 -3.14 -7.41 -6.94
C GLN A 68 -1.89 -7.07 -6.14
N CYS A 69 -1.11 -8.09 -5.75
CA CYS A 69 0.15 -7.88 -5.02
C CYS A 69 1.19 -7.13 -5.85
N ALA A 70 1.25 -7.38 -7.16
CA ALA A 70 2.29 -6.86 -8.05
C ALA A 70 1.99 -5.46 -8.60
N GLN A 71 0.75 -4.99 -8.56
CA GLN A 71 0.33 -3.74 -9.19
C GLN A 71 1.17 -2.54 -8.75
N ILE A 72 1.41 -2.40 -7.47
CA ILE A 72 2.17 -1.25 -6.94
C ILE A 72 3.64 -1.26 -7.39
N SER A 73 4.23 -2.42 -7.63
CA SER A 73 5.59 -2.52 -8.17
C SER A 73 5.67 -1.96 -9.59
N LYS A 74 4.64 -2.19 -10.41
CA LYS A 74 4.55 -1.63 -11.77
C LYS A 74 4.44 -0.12 -11.73
N ILE A 75 3.67 0.41 -10.81
CA ILE A 75 3.52 1.86 -10.60
C ILE A 75 4.87 2.47 -10.20
N ALA A 76 5.58 1.84 -9.27
CA ALA A 76 6.89 2.30 -8.82
C ALA A 76 7.92 2.30 -9.96
N LEU A 77 7.90 1.29 -10.84
CA LEU A 77 8.78 1.24 -12.01
C LEU A 77 8.50 2.40 -12.97
N ARG A 78 7.23 2.71 -13.23
CA ARG A 78 6.88 3.87 -14.09
C ARG A 78 7.33 5.19 -13.47
N ARG A 79 7.17 5.36 -12.17
CA ARG A 79 7.63 6.56 -11.45
C ARG A 79 9.15 6.69 -11.49
N LYS A 80 9.87 5.58 -11.31
CA LYS A 80 11.34 5.56 -11.41
C LYS A 80 11.82 5.91 -12.81
N LYS A 81 11.14 5.43 -13.85
CA LYS A 81 11.46 5.78 -15.23
C LYS A 81 11.26 7.27 -15.50
N ALA A 82 10.19 7.86 -14.96
CA ALA A 82 9.90 9.28 -15.11
C ALA A 82 10.84 10.17 -14.28
N ASN A 83 11.32 9.68 -13.14
CA ASN A 83 12.17 10.42 -12.20
C ASN A 83 13.39 9.56 -11.78
N PRO A 84 14.38 9.34 -12.67
CA PRO A 84 15.46 8.38 -12.41
C PRO A 84 16.34 8.72 -11.20
N GLY A 85 16.36 9.98 -10.79
CA GLY A 85 17.13 10.45 -9.63
C GLY A 85 16.51 10.10 -8.29
N ASN A 86 15.25 9.69 -8.25
CA ASN A 86 14.54 9.36 -7.02
C ASN A 86 14.61 7.86 -6.74
N THR A 87 14.53 7.50 -5.45
CA THR A 87 14.40 6.12 -5.00
C THR A 87 12.96 5.86 -4.57
N TYR A 88 12.37 4.80 -5.10
CA TYR A 88 10.98 4.42 -4.80
C TYR A 88 10.92 3.05 -4.14
N LYS A 89 10.03 2.90 -3.16
CA LYS A 89 9.71 1.64 -2.52
C LYS A 89 8.22 1.38 -2.64
N ALA A 90 7.86 0.31 -3.31
CA ALA A 90 6.47 -0.14 -3.40
C ALA A 90 6.07 -0.90 -2.13
N VAL A 91 4.88 -0.63 -1.62
CA VAL A 91 4.31 -1.32 -0.46
C VAL A 91 2.86 -1.69 -0.75
N TYR A 92 2.52 -2.94 -0.54
CA TYR A 92 1.16 -3.45 -0.65
C TYR A 92 0.58 -3.72 0.73
N ILE A 93 -0.58 -3.13 1.02
CA ILE A 93 -1.30 -3.30 2.29
C ILE A 93 -2.67 -3.87 1.98
N VAL A 94 -2.99 -5.04 2.56
CA VAL A 94 -4.28 -5.68 2.34
C VAL A 94 -5.07 -5.83 3.64
N ASN A 95 -6.37 -5.55 3.55
CA ASN A 95 -7.36 -5.96 4.54
C ASN A 95 -8.08 -7.20 4.00
N HIS A 96 -7.45 -8.36 4.20
CA HIS A 96 -7.94 -9.64 3.68
C HIS A 96 -9.05 -10.21 4.56
N ARG A 97 -9.91 -11.05 3.97
CA ARG A 97 -11.03 -11.67 4.69
C ARG A 97 -11.80 -10.63 5.51
N ARG A 98 -12.07 -9.47 4.94
CA ARG A 98 -12.64 -8.30 5.65
C ARG A 98 -13.99 -8.57 6.33
N TYR A 99 -14.69 -9.64 5.94
CA TYR A 99 -15.96 -10.06 6.54
C TYR A 99 -15.78 -11.03 7.71
N LYS A 100 -14.56 -11.50 7.98
CA LYS A 100 -14.22 -12.34 9.12
C LYS A 100 -13.64 -11.51 10.25
N ALA A 101 -13.83 -11.98 11.49
CA ALA A 101 -13.11 -11.39 12.62
C ALA A 101 -11.59 -11.51 12.40
N PRO A 102 -10.80 -10.50 12.77
CA PRO A 102 -9.35 -10.52 12.51
C PRO A 102 -8.63 -11.77 13.02
N LYS A 103 -9.05 -12.32 14.16
CA LYS A 103 -8.47 -13.54 14.74
C LYS A 103 -8.74 -14.81 13.94
N GLU A 104 -9.77 -14.79 13.07
CA GLU A 104 -10.17 -15.92 12.24
C GLU A 104 -9.55 -15.87 10.84
N ARG A 105 -8.80 -14.81 10.53
CA ARG A 105 -8.13 -14.62 9.24
C ARG A 105 -6.81 -15.39 9.21
N GLU A 106 -6.31 -15.64 8.00
CA GLU A 106 -4.98 -16.21 7.82
C GLU A 106 -3.93 -15.34 8.51
N LEU A 107 -2.98 -15.98 9.23
CA LEU A 107 -1.87 -15.27 9.88
C LEU A 107 -0.97 -14.59 8.87
N ILE A 108 -0.76 -15.22 7.69
CA ILE A 108 -0.02 -14.66 6.58
C ILE A 108 -0.92 -14.79 5.34
N PRO A 109 -1.48 -13.67 4.84
CA PRO A 109 -2.44 -13.71 3.74
C PRO A 109 -1.80 -13.82 2.35
N PHE A 110 -0.53 -14.21 2.28
CA PHE A 110 0.24 -14.31 1.05
C PHE A 110 0.82 -15.72 0.90
N ASN A 111 0.79 -16.26 -0.33
CA ASN A 111 1.42 -17.55 -0.61
C ASN A 111 2.93 -17.39 -0.89
N GLU A 112 3.65 -18.50 -0.98
CA GLU A 112 5.09 -18.50 -1.17
C GLU A 112 5.52 -17.78 -2.46
N ASN A 113 4.77 -17.93 -3.55
CA ASN A 113 5.07 -17.26 -4.82
C ASN A 113 4.95 -15.74 -4.69
N GLN A 114 3.93 -15.27 -4.00
CA GLN A 114 3.72 -13.84 -3.76
C GLN A 114 4.83 -13.24 -2.89
N ILE A 115 5.29 -13.97 -1.88
CA ILE A 115 6.40 -13.56 -1.02
C ILE A 115 7.70 -13.52 -1.81
N THR A 116 7.99 -14.57 -2.61
CA THR A 116 9.19 -14.62 -3.45
C THR A 116 9.21 -13.49 -4.47
N ASP A 117 8.09 -13.23 -5.14
CA ASP A 117 7.97 -12.15 -6.11
C ASP A 117 8.19 -10.78 -5.44
N ALA A 118 7.70 -10.59 -4.23
CA ALA A 118 7.92 -9.36 -3.48
C ALA A 118 9.38 -9.16 -3.12
N GLU A 119 10.08 -10.21 -2.72
CA GLU A 119 11.52 -10.16 -2.43
C GLU A 119 12.32 -9.79 -3.67
N ILE A 120 12.03 -10.40 -4.82
CA ILE A 120 12.68 -10.11 -6.09
C ILE A 120 12.44 -8.66 -6.52
N ALA A 121 11.20 -8.17 -6.38
CA ALA A 121 10.81 -6.81 -6.73
C ALA A 121 11.19 -5.76 -5.66
N ASN A 122 11.73 -6.19 -4.54
CA ASN A 122 11.99 -5.34 -3.36
C ASN A 122 10.73 -4.59 -2.91
N ARG A 123 9.60 -5.29 -2.90
CA ARG A 123 8.30 -4.75 -2.50
C ARG A 123 8.00 -5.12 -1.06
N GLY A 124 7.57 -4.14 -0.25
CA GLY A 124 7.00 -4.40 1.06
C GLY A 124 5.59 -4.96 0.93
N MET A 125 5.24 -5.93 1.76
CA MET A 125 3.88 -6.45 1.85
C MET A 125 3.48 -6.61 3.30
N THR A 126 2.31 -6.11 3.66
CA THR A 126 1.75 -6.26 4.99
C THR A 126 0.22 -6.31 4.93
N PHE A 127 -0.40 -6.54 6.05
CA PHE A 127 -1.85 -6.58 6.17
C PHE A 127 -2.29 -5.80 7.40
N THR A 128 -3.53 -5.33 7.39
CA THR A 128 -4.01 -4.36 8.37
C THR A 128 -3.92 -4.87 9.80
N TYR A 129 -4.22 -6.14 10.04
CA TYR A 129 -4.14 -6.71 11.38
C TYR A 129 -2.71 -6.70 11.93
N GLU A 130 -1.71 -7.04 11.09
CA GLU A 130 -0.29 -6.93 11.47
C GLU A 130 0.11 -5.49 11.72
N LEU A 131 -0.29 -4.58 10.82
CA LEU A 131 0.04 -3.16 10.91
C LEU A 131 -0.44 -2.54 12.22
N PHE A 132 -1.66 -2.90 12.67
CA PHE A 132 -2.23 -2.33 13.89
C PHE A 132 -1.78 -3.00 15.18
N ASN A 133 -1.00 -4.07 15.10
CA ASN A 133 -0.39 -4.74 16.25
C ASN A 133 1.08 -4.35 16.49
N ILE A 134 1.52 -3.29 15.84
CA ILE A 134 2.86 -2.75 16.07
C ILE A 134 2.94 -2.10 17.46
#